data_5dbd646dc5f32a3af085fee965003045
#
_entry.id   5dbd646dc5f32a3af085fee965003045
#
_cell.length_a   1.000
_cell.length_b   1.000
_cell.length_c   1.000
_cell.angle_alpha   90.00
_cell.angle_beta   90.00
_cell.angle_gamma   90.00
#
_symmetry.space_group_name_H-M   'P 1'
#
loop_
_entity.id
_entity.type
_entity.pdbx_description
1 polymer ?
#
loop_
_entity_poly.entity_id
_entity_poly.type
_entity_poly.pdbx_seq_one_letter_code
_entity_poly.pdbx_strand_id
1 'polypeptide(L)'
;KHNPALPFYTIKEAEATIGQFQVEVEDKWIYLSEHISYRFQYNGHIIGATFIELDINDKRFVFSGDVGRKNDYLLSNPKKPQWADYLFIESTYGNKLHPVENVEENACRSSAHKV
;
A
#
# COMPACT_ATOMS: atom_id res chain seq x y z
N LYS A 1 -26.09 -2.66 22.50
CA LYS A 1 -26.16 -2.45 21.02
C LYS A 1 -26.89 -1.14 20.79
N HIS A 2 -26.23 -0.15 20.18
CA HIS A 2 -26.91 1.07 19.74
C HIS A 2 -27.76 0.74 18.50
N ASN A 3 -29.02 1.10 18.52
CA ASN A 3 -29.91 0.95 17.38
C ASN A 3 -30.69 2.26 17.18
N PRO A 4 -30.45 3.02 16.10
CA PRO A 4 -29.45 2.74 15.05
C PRO A 4 -28.01 2.95 15.55
N ALA A 5 -27.06 2.23 14.94
CA ALA A 5 -25.64 2.49 15.16
C ALA A 5 -25.29 3.83 14.52
N LEU A 6 -24.79 4.77 15.34
CA LEU A 6 -24.34 6.05 14.84
C LEU A 6 -22.96 5.88 14.17
N PRO A 7 -22.68 6.54 13.04
CA PRO A 7 -21.37 6.54 12.43
C PRO A 7 -20.34 7.24 13.34
N PHE A 8 -19.07 6.82 13.27
CA PHE A 8 -17.97 7.48 14.00
C PHE A 8 -17.70 8.90 13.49
N TYR A 9 -18.04 9.19 12.25
CA TYR A 9 -17.91 10.51 11.63
C TYR A 9 -19.07 10.74 10.63
N THR A 10 -19.32 11.99 10.32
CA THR A 10 -20.35 12.44 9.39
C THR A 10 -19.76 12.81 8.03
N ILE A 11 -20.62 13.03 7.04
CA ILE A 11 -20.21 13.52 5.71
C ILE A 11 -19.44 14.84 5.84
N LYS A 12 -19.86 15.75 6.72
CA LYS A 12 -19.20 17.04 6.94
C LYS A 12 -17.74 16.89 7.41
N GLU A 13 -17.49 15.92 8.30
CA GLU A 13 -16.13 15.63 8.77
C GLU A 13 -15.28 14.97 7.68
N ALA A 14 -15.88 14.10 6.87
CA ALA A 14 -15.21 13.51 5.71
C ALA A 14 -14.82 14.58 4.67
N GLU A 15 -15.73 15.47 4.32
CA GLU A 15 -15.47 16.60 3.40
C GLU A 15 -14.36 17.52 3.92
N ALA A 16 -14.38 17.85 5.21
CA ALA A 16 -13.34 18.65 5.85
C ALA A 16 -11.97 17.97 5.80
N THR A 17 -11.93 16.63 5.93
CA THR A 17 -10.70 15.84 5.84
C THR A 17 -10.13 15.82 4.42
N ILE A 18 -10.99 15.67 3.40
CA ILE A 18 -10.57 15.69 2.00
C ILE A 18 -9.82 16.99 1.65
N GLY A 19 -10.27 18.11 2.19
CA GLY A 19 -9.63 19.41 1.99
C GLY A 19 -8.21 19.54 2.59
N GLN A 20 -7.80 18.59 3.42
CA GLN A 20 -6.46 18.56 4.05
C GLN A 20 -5.48 17.63 3.33
N PHE A 21 -5.91 16.88 2.32
CA PHE A 21 -5.03 15.98 1.57
C PHE A 21 -3.97 16.77 0.81
N GLN A 22 -2.73 16.30 0.93
CA GLN A 22 -1.60 16.78 0.16
C GLN A 22 -1.05 15.62 -0.68
N VAL A 23 -0.70 15.91 -1.92
CA VAL A 23 -0.13 14.93 -2.84
C VAL A 23 1.39 15.04 -2.77
N GLU A 24 2.04 13.91 -2.54
CA GLU A 24 3.49 13.82 -2.47
C GLU A 24 4.05 12.89 -3.56
N VAL A 25 5.29 13.12 -3.94
CA VAL A 25 5.98 12.34 -4.97
C VAL A 25 6.68 11.15 -4.32
N GLU A 26 6.56 9.97 -4.94
CA GLU A 26 7.32 8.78 -4.53
C GLU A 26 8.85 9.02 -4.57
N ASP A 27 9.58 8.24 -3.80
CA ASP A 27 11.06 8.24 -3.74
C ASP A 27 11.71 9.52 -3.20
N LYS A 28 10.92 10.51 -2.80
CA LYS A 28 11.42 11.77 -2.26
C LYS A 28 11.28 11.82 -0.75
N TRP A 29 12.36 12.16 -0.06
CA TRP A 29 12.31 12.45 1.36
C TRP A 29 11.61 13.78 1.63
N ILE A 30 10.65 13.76 2.54
CA ILE A 30 9.88 14.92 2.99
C ILE A 30 10.25 15.15 4.45
N TYR A 31 10.73 16.34 4.75
CA TYR A 31 11.21 16.72 6.08
C TYR A 31 10.12 17.50 6.81
N LEU A 32 9.60 16.95 7.91
CA LEU A 32 8.64 17.62 8.78
C LEU A 32 9.35 18.48 9.83
N SER A 33 10.55 18.07 10.25
CA SER A 33 11.45 18.80 11.14
C SER A 33 12.88 18.32 10.92
N GLU A 34 13.84 18.83 11.67
CA GLU A 34 15.22 18.34 11.67
C GLU A 34 15.37 16.90 12.20
N HIS A 35 14.34 16.39 12.91
CA HIS A 35 14.36 15.05 13.51
C HIS A 35 13.35 14.08 12.91
N ILE A 36 12.48 14.54 12.01
CA ILE A 36 11.41 13.72 11.44
C ILE A 36 11.37 13.92 9.93
N SER A 37 11.53 12.82 9.21
CA SER A 37 11.33 12.78 7.77
C SER A 37 10.65 11.49 7.35
N TYR A 38 10.00 11.51 6.20
CA TYR A 38 9.35 10.33 5.65
C TYR A 38 9.49 10.27 4.13
N ARG A 39 9.24 9.09 3.59
CA ARG A 39 9.26 8.84 2.16
C ARG A 39 8.24 7.76 1.80
N PHE A 40 7.57 7.93 0.67
CA PHE A 40 6.73 6.93 0.06
C PHE A 40 7.52 6.10 -0.95
N GLN A 41 7.35 4.78 -0.92
CA GLN A 41 7.99 3.85 -1.83
C GLN A 41 6.95 2.89 -2.40
N TYR A 42 6.99 2.64 -3.71
CA TYR A 42 6.07 1.75 -4.40
C TYR A 42 6.08 0.33 -3.80
N ASN A 43 4.91 -0.20 -3.45
CA ASN A 43 4.76 -1.52 -2.82
C ASN A 43 4.11 -2.59 -3.70
N GLY A 44 3.76 -2.28 -4.95
CA GLY A 44 3.32 -3.26 -5.94
C GLY A 44 1.89 -3.79 -5.79
N HIS A 45 1.10 -3.29 -4.84
CA HIS A 45 -0.24 -3.82 -4.57
C HIS A 45 -1.27 -3.36 -5.63
N ILE A 46 -1.40 -2.07 -5.80
CA ILE A 46 -2.20 -1.42 -6.84
C ILE A 46 -1.47 -0.16 -7.33
N ILE A 47 -1.97 0.47 -8.39
CA ILE A 47 -1.41 1.74 -8.89
C ILE A 47 -1.49 2.80 -7.79
N GLY A 48 -0.34 3.40 -7.46
CA GLY A 48 -0.22 4.42 -6.42
C GLY A 48 -0.11 3.89 -4.99
N ALA A 49 -0.18 2.57 -4.77
CA ALA A 49 0.04 1.99 -3.46
C ALA A 49 1.53 2.04 -3.06
N THR A 50 1.79 2.44 -1.82
CA THR A 50 3.14 2.64 -1.30
C THR A 50 3.30 2.03 0.10
N PHE A 51 4.54 1.71 0.44
CA PHE A 51 4.95 1.61 1.84
C PHE A 51 5.57 2.93 2.29
N ILE A 52 5.65 3.14 3.59
CA ILE A 52 6.19 4.35 4.19
C ILE A 52 7.48 4.01 4.94
N GLU A 53 8.54 4.74 4.64
CA GLU A 53 9.72 4.83 5.50
C GLU A 53 9.62 6.13 6.29
N LEU A 54 9.72 6.04 7.61
CA LEU A 54 9.62 7.16 8.54
C LEU A 54 10.86 7.17 9.43
N ASP A 55 11.66 8.22 9.32
CA ASP A 55 12.85 8.43 10.17
C ASP A 55 12.49 9.38 11.31
N ILE A 56 12.74 8.92 12.54
CA ILE A 56 12.53 9.70 13.77
C ILE A 56 13.77 9.53 14.66
N ASN A 57 14.51 10.62 14.93
CA ASN A 57 15.69 10.58 15.80
C ASN A 57 16.65 9.43 15.43
N ASP A 58 17.08 9.36 14.18
CA ASP A 58 17.99 8.35 13.64
C ASP A 58 17.47 6.88 13.70
N LYS A 59 16.19 6.68 13.94
CA LYS A 59 15.52 5.38 13.91
C LYS A 59 14.57 5.29 12.73
N ARG A 60 14.69 4.23 11.95
CA ARG A 60 13.81 3.98 10.80
C ARG A 60 12.68 3.02 11.14
N PHE A 61 11.48 3.51 10.96
CA PHE A 61 10.24 2.76 11.01
C PHE A 61 9.76 2.53 9.57
N VAL A 62 9.37 1.29 9.25
CA VAL A 62 8.79 0.95 7.95
C VAL A 62 7.40 0.37 8.16
N PHE A 63 6.43 0.93 7.43
CA PHE A 63 5.04 0.48 7.41
C PHE A 63 4.72 -0.02 6.01
N SER A 64 4.49 -1.33 5.86
CA SER A 64 4.39 -1.96 4.54
C SER A 64 3.18 -1.52 3.72
N GLY A 65 2.10 -1.07 4.36
CA GLY A 65 0.81 -1.09 3.68
C GLY A 65 0.50 -2.51 3.16
N ASP A 66 -0.41 -2.62 2.21
CA ASP A 66 -0.74 -3.87 1.54
C ASP A 66 0.32 -4.17 0.48
N VAL A 67 1.03 -5.29 0.63
CA VAL A 67 2.19 -5.62 -0.22
C VAL A 67 1.74 -6.38 -1.47
N GLY A 68 2.17 -5.90 -2.63
CA GLY A 68 1.88 -6.54 -3.91
C GLY A 68 2.67 -7.81 -4.18
N ARG A 69 2.26 -8.53 -5.23
CA ARG A 69 2.93 -9.76 -5.68
C ARG A 69 4.23 -9.44 -6.42
N LYS A 70 5.18 -10.34 -6.33
CA LYS A 70 6.28 -10.38 -7.27
C LYS A 70 5.82 -10.97 -8.61
N ASN A 71 6.38 -10.46 -9.68
CA ASN A 71 6.10 -10.95 -11.03
C ASN A 71 4.62 -10.81 -11.43
N ASP A 72 3.98 -9.72 -11.02
CA ASP A 72 2.68 -9.34 -11.55
C ASP A 72 2.81 -8.93 -13.02
N TYR A 73 1.77 -9.21 -13.83
CA TYR A 73 1.80 -8.93 -15.28
C TYR A 73 1.62 -7.46 -15.63
N LEU A 74 0.94 -6.70 -14.77
CA LEU A 74 0.59 -5.30 -15.01
C LEU A 74 1.39 -4.36 -14.12
N LEU A 75 1.81 -4.82 -12.95
CA LEU A 75 2.44 -4.00 -11.92
C LEU A 75 3.92 -4.36 -11.80
N SER A 76 4.74 -3.34 -11.60
CA SER A 76 6.14 -3.54 -11.27
C SER A 76 6.31 -4.25 -9.94
N ASN A 77 7.41 -4.96 -9.77
CA ASN A 77 7.73 -5.61 -8.51
C ASN A 77 7.80 -4.58 -7.37
N PRO A 78 7.31 -4.95 -6.16
CA PRO A 78 7.42 -4.07 -5.00
C PRO A 78 8.87 -3.73 -4.69
N LYS A 79 9.14 -2.48 -4.41
CA LYS A 79 10.41 -2.04 -3.85
C LYS A 79 10.60 -2.63 -2.45
N LYS A 80 11.82 -2.61 -1.97
CA LYS A 80 12.16 -3.07 -0.62
C LYS A 80 12.84 -1.94 0.13
N PRO A 81 12.56 -1.76 1.42
CA PRO A 81 13.37 -0.87 2.24
C PRO A 81 14.81 -1.39 2.30
N GLN A 82 15.78 -0.48 2.32
CA GLN A 82 17.19 -0.86 2.43
C GLN A 82 17.49 -1.43 3.82
N TRP A 83 16.88 -0.85 4.85
CA TRP A 83 16.97 -1.27 6.25
C TRP A 83 15.80 -0.69 7.04
N ALA A 84 15.53 -1.24 8.22
CA ALA A 84 14.58 -0.72 9.18
C ALA A 84 15.04 -1.09 10.59
N ASP A 85 14.90 -0.18 11.57
CA ASP A 85 14.99 -0.53 12.99
C ASP A 85 13.70 -1.22 13.44
N TYR A 86 12.56 -0.76 12.90
CA TYR A 86 11.24 -1.30 13.20
C TYR A 86 10.45 -1.52 11.93
N LEU A 87 9.93 -2.74 11.73
CA LEU A 87 9.12 -3.11 10.58
C LEU A 87 7.72 -3.52 11.02
N PHE A 88 6.72 -2.81 10.49
CA PHE A 88 5.31 -3.14 10.59
C PHE A 88 4.85 -3.69 9.25
N ILE A 89 4.65 -5.00 9.17
CA ILE A 89 4.30 -5.69 7.93
C ILE A 89 2.94 -6.36 8.06
N GLU A 90 2.13 -6.25 6.97
CA GLU A 90 0.90 -7.02 6.86
C GLU A 90 1.16 -8.53 6.88
N SER A 91 0.12 -9.29 7.24
CA SER A 91 0.17 -10.76 7.24
C SER A 91 -1.10 -11.41 6.71
N THR A 92 -1.84 -10.72 5.86
CA THR A 92 -3.14 -11.15 5.32
C THR A 92 -3.06 -12.55 4.70
N TYR A 93 -2.00 -12.82 3.95
CA TYR A 93 -1.71 -14.13 3.35
C TYR A 93 -0.48 -14.82 3.93
N GLY A 94 -0.09 -14.48 5.16
CA GLY A 94 1.12 -14.98 5.78
C GLY A 94 1.17 -16.50 5.94
N ASN A 95 0.02 -17.18 5.93
CA ASN A 95 -0.13 -18.62 6.03
C ASN A 95 -0.66 -19.28 4.74
N LYS A 96 -0.71 -18.57 3.62
CA LYS A 96 -1.27 -19.08 2.35
C LYS A 96 -0.30 -18.83 1.21
N LEU A 97 -0.22 -19.79 0.30
CA LEU A 97 0.44 -19.61 -0.98
C LEU A 97 -0.61 -19.18 -2.02
N HIS A 98 -0.30 -18.18 -2.81
CA HIS A 98 -1.10 -17.87 -3.98
C HIS A 98 -0.92 -18.98 -5.03
N PRO A 99 -2.01 -19.44 -5.69
CA PRO A 99 -1.87 -20.34 -6.82
C PRO A 99 -0.98 -19.67 -7.90
N VAL A 100 -0.11 -20.47 -8.50
CA VAL A 100 0.60 -20.04 -9.70
C VAL A 100 -0.43 -20.05 -10.84
N GLU A 101 -1.03 -18.91 -11.13
CA GLU A 101 -1.95 -18.78 -12.25
C GLU A 101 -1.14 -18.78 -13.55
N ASN A 102 -1.41 -19.76 -14.40
CA ASN A 102 -0.87 -19.77 -15.75
C ASN A 102 -1.75 -18.84 -16.61
N VAL A 103 -1.41 -17.55 -16.64
CA VAL A 103 -2.21 -16.49 -17.27
C VAL A 103 -2.37 -16.73 -18.78
N GLU A 104 -1.40 -17.39 -19.44
CA GLU A 104 -1.50 -17.78 -20.83
C GLU A 104 -2.67 -18.75 -21.09
N GLU A 105 -2.90 -19.71 -20.19
CA GLU A 105 -4.05 -20.62 -20.29
C GLU A 105 -5.39 -19.91 -20.04
N ASN A 106 -5.43 -18.96 -19.10
CA ASN A 106 -6.65 -18.23 -18.78
C ASN A 106 -7.03 -17.20 -19.85
N ALA A 107 -6.06 -16.53 -20.47
CA ALA A 107 -6.28 -15.65 -21.62
C ALA A 107 -6.82 -16.43 -22.83
N CYS A 108 -6.33 -17.64 -23.08
CA CYS A 108 -6.80 -18.50 -24.16
C CYS A 108 -8.23 -19.02 -23.94
N ARG A 109 -8.62 -19.32 -22.69
CA ARG A 109 -9.96 -19.76 -22.33
C ARG A 109 -11.02 -18.66 -22.45
N SER A 110 -10.67 -17.42 -22.12
CA SER A 110 -11.61 -16.28 -22.24
C SER A 110 -11.89 -15.88 -23.68
N SER A 111 -10.97 -16.15 -24.62
CA SER A 111 -11.18 -15.94 -26.06
C SER A 111 -11.97 -17.05 -26.74
N ALA A 112 -11.99 -18.27 -26.18
CA ALA A 112 -12.72 -19.41 -26.74
C ALA A 112 -14.23 -19.42 -26.41
N HIS A 113 -14.72 -18.53 -25.56
CA HIS A 113 -16.13 -18.42 -25.17
C HIS A 113 -16.89 -17.28 -25.87
N LYS A 114 -16.33 -16.71 -26.95
CA LYS A 114 -16.98 -15.71 -27.81
C LYS A 114 -17.10 -16.24 -29.22
N VAL A 115 -17.81 -17.36 -29.41
CA VAL A 115 -18.35 -17.81 -30.70
C VAL A 115 -19.79 -18.21 -30.50
#